data_20e2b58d7f1e3324ad689aadad3011d4
#
_entry.id   20e2b58d7f1e3324ad689aadad3011d4
#
_cell.length_a   1.000
_cell.length_b   1.000
_cell.length_c   1.000
_cell.angle_alpha   90.00
_cell.angle_beta   90.00
_cell.angle_gamma   90.00
#
_symmetry.space_group_name_H-M   'P 1'
#
loop_
_entity.id
_entity.type
_entity.pdbx_description
1 polymer ?
#
loop_
_entity_poly.entity_id
_entity_poly.type
_entity_poly.pdbx_seq_one_letter_code
_entity_poly.pdbx_strand_id
1 'polypeptide(L)'
;TEAVIRVEDQAIGWSYVDQNQYCKPLHDLVPLRNQVIKRTVLNTLEPLIGPIRGVNTHSILGYVHKAYPPIYASLCEKAGFTSSLLIRGVEGGVVPSLRQKGLMISYYGGIEKDKVDIDPKLLGIDSELRSISFPKKFENLKDKDLLAKYVIDLGCSALSGDKGMFYDGLVYSASLILWHLRGSQTLPLAAEMVRSALDSGKALV
;
A
#
# COMPACT_ATOMS: atom_id res chain seq x y z
N THR A 1 -9.82 16.37 12.31
CA THR A 1 -10.42 16.33 10.97
C THR A 1 -11.51 15.28 10.90
N GLU A 2 -12.44 15.42 9.99
CA GLU A 2 -13.58 14.47 9.82
C GLU A 2 -13.13 13.02 9.63
N ALA A 3 -12.00 12.79 8.95
CA ALA A 3 -11.43 11.46 8.79
C ALA A 3 -10.98 10.83 10.13
N VAL A 4 -10.42 11.61 11.05
CA VAL A 4 -10.03 11.14 12.39
C VAL A 4 -11.27 10.75 13.19
N ILE A 5 -12.31 11.59 13.14
CA ILE A 5 -13.59 11.33 13.82
C ILE A 5 -14.19 10.02 13.32
N ARG A 6 -14.17 9.76 12.01
CA ARG A 6 -14.68 8.50 11.46
C ARG A 6 -13.93 7.26 11.96
N VAL A 7 -12.61 7.34 12.10
CA VAL A 7 -11.82 6.22 12.64
C VAL A 7 -12.15 5.97 14.13
N GLU A 8 -12.33 7.04 14.90
CA GLU A 8 -12.62 6.96 16.34
C GLU A 8 -14.06 6.53 16.62
N ASP A 9 -15.02 7.13 15.90
CA ASP A 9 -16.45 6.93 16.19
C ASP A 9 -17.03 5.62 15.63
N GLN A 10 -16.50 5.11 14.51
CA GLN A 10 -17.09 3.96 13.83
C GLN A 10 -16.44 2.62 14.17
N ALA A 11 -15.40 2.59 14.97
CA ALA A 11 -14.64 1.38 15.33
C ALA A 11 -14.13 0.56 14.11
N ILE A 12 -14.13 1.18 12.91
CA ILE A 12 -13.73 0.51 11.65
C ILE A 12 -12.20 0.37 11.55
N GLY A 13 -11.45 1.19 12.29
CA GLY A 13 -9.99 1.12 12.35
C GLY A 13 -9.26 1.64 11.10
N TRP A 14 -9.96 2.17 10.10
CA TRP A 14 -9.37 2.78 8.91
C TRP A 14 -10.20 3.93 8.34
N SER A 15 -9.57 4.82 7.58
CA SER A 15 -10.27 5.88 6.86
C SER A 15 -9.47 6.33 5.65
N TYR A 16 -10.17 6.76 4.60
CA TYR A 16 -9.58 7.46 3.46
C TYR A 16 -9.45 8.95 3.77
N VAL A 17 -8.28 9.50 3.52
CA VAL A 17 -8.00 10.94 3.70
C VAL A 17 -7.70 11.57 2.35
N ASP A 18 -8.63 12.38 1.86
CA ASP A 18 -8.50 13.06 0.57
C ASP A 18 -7.50 14.22 0.66
N GLN A 19 -6.49 14.21 -0.20
CA GLN A 19 -5.49 15.28 -0.31
C GLN A 19 -6.12 16.65 -0.56
N ASN A 20 -7.22 16.72 -1.31
CA ASN A 20 -7.95 17.98 -1.56
C ASN A 20 -8.46 18.61 -0.27
N GLN A 21 -8.78 17.81 0.75
CA GLN A 21 -9.27 18.30 2.03
C GLN A 21 -8.15 18.72 2.98
N TYR A 22 -7.07 17.95 3.07
CA TYR A 22 -6.03 18.24 4.06
C TYR A 22 -4.86 19.07 3.52
N CYS A 23 -4.63 19.08 2.21
CA CYS A 23 -3.54 19.85 1.59
C CYS A 23 -3.94 20.36 0.19
N LYS A 24 -4.95 21.23 0.17
CA LYS A 24 -5.49 21.80 -1.06
C LYS A 24 -4.41 22.42 -1.98
N PRO A 25 -3.42 23.19 -1.48
CA PRO A 25 -2.39 23.77 -2.35
C PRO A 25 -1.60 22.73 -3.14
N LEU A 26 -1.35 21.55 -2.55
CA LEU A 26 -0.66 20.45 -3.22
C LEU A 26 -1.58 19.74 -4.23
N HIS A 27 -2.86 19.59 -3.87
CA HIS A 27 -3.87 19.03 -4.76
C HIS A 27 -4.07 19.90 -6.00
N ASP A 28 -4.08 21.22 -5.86
CA ASP A 28 -4.26 22.17 -6.96
C ASP A 28 -3.10 22.14 -7.99
N LEU A 29 -1.96 21.53 -7.63
CA LEU A 29 -0.86 21.28 -8.57
C LEU A 29 -1.07 20.04 -9.46
N VAL A 30 -2.09 19.22 -9.23
CA VAL A 30 -2.34 17.99 -10.03
C VAL A 30 -2.49 18.29 -11.53
N PRO A 31 -3.25 19.30 -12.00
CA PRO A 31 -3.35 19.60 -13.42
C PRO A 31 -2.00 19.97 -14.04
N LEU A 32 -1.17 20.75 -13.34
CA LEU A 32 0.19 21.11 -13.78
C LEU A 32 1.09 19.86 -13.85
N ARG A 33 1.03 19.00 -12.84
CA ARG A 33 1.82 17.75 -12.79
C ARG A 33 1.46 16.79 -13.91
N ASN A 34 0.21 16.75 -14.32
CA ASN A 34 -0.24 15.93 -15.45
C ASN A 34 0.35 16.39 -16.81
N GLN A 35 0.84 17.60 -16.89
CA GLN A 35 1.54 18.12 -18.08
C GLN A 35 3.04 17.78 -18.07
N VAL A 36 3.58 17.37 -16.92
CA VAL A 36 4.98 16.97 -16.77
C VAL A 36 5.11 15.50 -17.08
N ILE A 37 5.89 15.14 -18.09
CA ILE A 37 6.08 13.74 -18.54
C ILE A 37 6.79 12.90 -17.48
N LYS A 38 7.62 13.51 -16.63
CA LYS A 38 8.41 12.83 -15.59
C LYS A 38 7.82 13.06 -14.19
N ARG A 39 8.05 12.10 -13.29
CA ARG A 39 7.71 12.26 -11.88
C ARG A 39 8.47 13.43 -11.28
N THR A 40 7.77 14.28 -10.54
CA THR A 40 8.34 15.42 -9.82
C THR A 40 8.76 15.02 -8.41
N VAL A 41 9.53 15.85 -7.73
CA VAL A 41 9.88 15.66 -6.31
C VAL A 41 8.63 15.58 -5.41
N LEU A 42 7.52 16.19 -5.82
CA LEU A 42 6.26 16.15 -5.08
C LEU A 42 5.75 14.72 -4.89
N ASN A 43 5.97 13.82 -5.86
CA ASN A 43 5.62 12.42 -5.73
C ASN A 43 6.34 11.71 -4.57
N THR A 44 7.51 12.21 -4.18
CA THR A 44 8.26 11.71 -3.03
C THR A 44 7.77 12.34 -1.72
N LEU A 45 7.38 13.61 -1.75
CA LEU A 45 6.99 14.36 -0.55
C LEU A 45 5.55 14.06 -0.11
N GLU A 46 4.64 13.86 -1.04
CA GLU A 46 3.22 13.63 -0.76
C GLU A 46 2.95 12.52 0.27
N PRO A 47 3.56 11.31 0.14
CA PRO A 47 3.34 10.25 1.11
C PRO A 47 3.88 10.56 2.52
N LEU A 48 4.76 11.57 2.64
CA LEU A 48 5.39 11.95 3.90
C LEU A 48 4.58 12.98 4.69
N ILE A 49 3.62 13.67 4.06
CA ILE A 49 2.84 14.71 4.73
C ILE A 49 2.04 14.13 5.90
N GLY A 50 1.45 12.95 5.75
CA GLY A 50 0.75 12.19 6.79
C GLY A 50 -0.20 13.08 7.60
N PRO A 51 -1.46 13.25 7.17
CA PRO A 51 -2.41 14.19 7.79
C PRO A 51 -2.86 13.75 9.19
N ILE A 52 -2.68 12.49 9.53
CA ILE A 52 -3.04 11.90 10.81
C ILE A 52 -1.76 11.39 11.48
N ARG A 53 -1.56 11.74 12.74
CA ARG A 53 -0.41 11.33 13.54
C ARG A 53 -0.88 10.78 14.88
N GLY A 54 -0.32 9.63 15.25
CA GLY A 54 -0.48 9.03 16.58
C GLY A 54 0.84 9.05 17.35
N VAL A 55 0.86 8.41 18.50
CA VAL A 55 2.07 8.20 19.31
C VAL A 55 3.09 7.40 18.50
N ASN A 56 2.63 6.35 17.83
CA ASN A 56 3.41 5.58 16.87
C ASN A 56 2.75 5.70 15.49
N THR A 57 3.49 6.21 14.53
CA THR A 57 3.02 6.35 13.15
C THR A 57 3.98 5.62 12.23
N HIS A 58 3.45 4.74 11.39
CA HIS A 58 4.21 3.88 10.50
C HIS A 58 3.90 4.23 9.04
N SER A 59 4.92 4.25 8.19
CA SER A 59 4.78 4.54 6.76
C SER A 59 5.06 3.30 5.92
N ILE A 60 4.22 3.06 4.92
CA ILE A 60 4.42 1.98 3.95
C ILE A 60 4.61 2.61 2.57
N LEU A 61 5.78 2.44 1.98
CA LEU A 61 6.16 3.10 0.74
C LEU A 61 6.67 2.09 -0.30
N GLY A 62 6.34 2.34 -1.54
CA GLY A 62 6.91 1.62 -2.66
C GLY A 62 8.14 2.34 -3.24
N TYR A 63 9.08 1.57 -3.80
CA TYR A 63 10.23 2.13 -4.50
C TYR A 63 10.59 1.33 -5.75
N VAL A 64 11.30 1.98 -6.70
CA VAL A 64 11.80 1.36 -7.94
C VAL A 64 13.31 1.19 -7.89
N HIS A 65 14.04 2.26 -7.62
CA HIS A 65 15.49 2.28 -7.71
C HIS A 65 16.16 1.91 -6.38
N LYS A 66 17.20 1.09 -6.45
CA LYS A 66 17.91 0.56 -5.28
C LYS A 66 18.53 1.63 -4.36
N ALA A 67 18.76 2.85 -4.86
CA ALA A 67 19.32 3.95 -4.08
C ALA A 67 18.27 4.68 -3.20
N TYR A 68 16.96 4.49 -3.45
CA TYR A 68 15.93 5.25 -2.75
C TYR A 68 15.63 4.80 -1.31
N PRO A 69 15.69 3.50 -0.93
CA PRO A 69 15.29 3.10 0.41
C PRO A 69 15.93 3.89 1.55
N PRO A 70 17.26 4.09 1.62
CA PRO A 70 17.84 4.87 2.70
C PRO A 70 17.36 6.34 2.72
N ILE A 71 17.12 6.93 1.53
CA ILE A 71 16.65 8.30 1.39
C ILE A 71 15.22 8.40 1.93
N TYR A 72 14.32 7.50 1.53
CA TYR A 72 12.96 7.45 2.04
C TYR A 72 12.91 7.22 3.55
N ALA A 73 13.74 6.32 4.06
CA ALA A 73 13.81 6.05 5.50
C ALA A 73 14.20 7.30 6.30
N SER A 74 15.23 8.03 5.84
CA SER A 74 15.65 9.29 6.46
C SER A 74 14.57 10.37 6.37
N LEU A 75 13.86 10.48 5.25
CA LEU A 75 12.76 11.41 5.10
C LEU A 75 11.58 11.04 6.01
N CYS A 76 11.23 9.76 6.13
CA CYS A 76 10.19 9.29 7.06
C CYS A 76 10.53 9.63 8.51
N GLU A 77 11.77 9.38 8.93
CA GLU A 77 12.25 9.73 10.28
C GLU A 77 12.09 11.23 10.54
N LYS A 78 12.60 12.07 9.63
CA LYS A 78 12.48 13.54 9.74
C LYS A 78 11.04 14.03 9.70
N ALA A 79 10.17 13.33 9.00
CA ALA A 79 8.74 13.58 8.98
C ALA A 79 8.00 13.07 10.23
N GLY A 80 8.70 12.43 11.18
CA GLY A 80 8.15 11.97 12.46
C GLY A 80 7.49 10.60 12.43
N PHE A 81 7.79 9.76 11.43
CA PHE A 81 7.34 8.37 11.44
C PHE A 81 8.23 7.53 12.35
N THR A 82 7.61 6.68 13.17
CA THR A 82 8.31 5.73 14.05
C THR A 82 9.04 4.66 13.25
N SER A 83 8.42 4.18 12.18
CA SER A 83 9.02 3.22 11.26
C SER A 83 8.56 3.43 9.82
N SER A 84 9.30 2.84 8.89
CA SER A 84 8.90 2.75 7.50
C SER A 84 9.20 1.36 6.93
N LEU A 85 8.24 0.82 6.17
CA LEU A 85 8.42 -0.38 5.36
C LEU A 85 8.54 0.02 3.90
N LEU A 86 9.70 -0.26 3.31
CA LEU A 86 9.98 0.05 1.92
C LEU A 86 9.89 -1.22 1.08
N ILE A 87 8.96 -1.24 0.15
CA ILE A 87 8.64 -2.41 -0.67
C ILE A 87 9.07 -2.14 -2.11
N ARG A 88 9.81 -3.07 -2.70
CA ARG A 88 10.10 -3.04 -4.14
C ARG A 88 8.89 -3.57 -4.90
N GLY A 89 7.86 -2.76 -4.97
CA GLY A 89 6.61 -3.12 -5.63
C GLY A 89 6.63 -2.94 -7.15
N VAL A 90 5.59 -3.42 -7.80
CA VAL A 90 5.43 -3.25 -9.24
C VAL A 90 5.28 -1.76 -9.55
N GLU A 91 6.10 -1.25 -10.46
CA GLU A 91 6.14 0.16 -10.86
C GLU A 91 6.31 1.16 -9.70
N GLY A 92 6.89 0.70 -8.58
CA GLY A 92 7.08 1.52 -7.39
C GLY A 92 5.86 1.62 -6.49
N GLY A 93 4.85 0.80 -6.70
CA GLY A 93 3.74 0.62 -5.78
C GLY A 93 4.12 -0.18 -4.53
N VAL A 94 3.17 -0.34 -3.63
CA VAL A 94 3.35 -1.11 -2.38
C VAL A 94 3.01 -2.59 -2.52
N VAL A 95 2.48 -3.02 -3.66
CA VAL A 95 2.19 -4.43 -3.97
C VAL A 95 3.37 -5.02 -4.73
N PRO A 96 4.06 -6.05 -4.19
CA PRO A 96 5.13 -6.73 -4.91
C PRO A 96 4.60 -7.53 -6.10
N SER A 97 5.50 -8.05 -6.91
CA SER A 97 5.13 -8.95 -8.00
C SER A 97 4.50 -10.24 -7.47
N LEU A 98 3.32 -10.60 -7.97
CA LEU A 98 2.65 -11.86 -7.62
C LEU A 98 3.37 -13.09 -8.19
N ARG A 99 4.29 -12.90 -9.15
CA ARG A 99 5.02 -13.97 -9.85
C ARG A 99 6.48 -14.07 -9.45
N GLN A 100 7.12 -12.93 -9.19
CA GLN A 100 8.57 -12.86 -9.02
C GLN A 100 8.94 -12.52 -7.58
N LYS A 101 10.09 -13.05 -7.14
CA LYS A 101 10.68 -12.64 -5.86
C LYS A 101 10.86 -11.12 -5.81
N GLY A 102 10.57 -10.54 -4.67
CA GLY A 102 10.70 -9.13 -4.37
C GLY A 102 11.67 -8.88 -3.23
N LEU A 103 11.73 -7.63 -2.81
CA LEU A 103 12.55 -7.18 -1.68
C LEU A 103 11.75 -6.19 -0.87
N MET A 104 11.79 -6.33 0.45
CA MET A 104 11.34 -5.30 1.39
C MET A 104 12.43 -4.96 2.38
N ILE A 105 12.41 -3.73 2.87
CA ILE A 105 13.36 -3.23 3.87
C ILE A 105 12.59 -2.50 4.95
N SER A 106 12.81 -2.91 6.19
CA SER A 106 12.19 -2.37 7.39
C SER A 106 13.14 -1.41 8.08
N TYR A 107 12.69 -0.20 8.36
CA TYR A 107 13.44 0.84 9.09
C TYR A 107 12.67 1.26 10.34
N TYR A 108 13.41 1.46 11.44
CA TYR A 108 12.91 2.05 12.69
C TYR A 108 13.84 3.19 13.10
N GLY A 109 13.27 4.38 13.33
CA GLY A 109 14.06 5.58 13.60
C GLY A 109 15.12 5.84 12.53
N GLY A 110 14.80 5.67 11.26
CA GLY A 110 15.70 5.84 10.13
C GLY A 110 16.77 4.75 9.96
N ILE A 111 16.87 3.79 10.89
CA ILE A 111 17.89 2.73 10.89
C ILE A 111 17.32 1.46 10.25
N GLU A 112 18.04 0.89 9.29
CA GLU A 112 17.72 -0.41 8.70
C GLU A 112 17.73 -1.51 9.78
N LYS A 113 16.61 -2.22 9.91
CA LYS A 113 16.46 -3.33 10.86
C LYS A 113 16.45 -4.67 10.17
N ASP A 114 15.63 -4.79 9.13
CA ASP A 114 15.44 -6.03 8.41
C ASP A 114 15.42 -5.76 6.90
N LYS A 115 16.18 -6.57 6.17
CA LYS A 115 16.17 -6.60 4.71
C LYS A 115 15.83 -8.02 4.28
N VAL A 116 14.67 -8.20 3.66
CA VAL A 116 14.07 -9.51 3.44
C VAL A 116 13.73 -9.70 1.97
N ASP A 117 14.28 -10.75 1.38
CA ASP A 117 13.79 -11.26 0.11
C ASP A 117 12.43 -11.93 0.32
N ILE A 118 11.45 -11.50 -0.44
CA ILE A 118 10.07 -11.98 -0.35
C ILE A 118 9.74 -12.85 -1.57
N ASP A 119 9.24 -14.05 -1.32
CA ASP A 119 8.82 -14.99 -2.35
C ASP A 119 7.30 -15.20 -2.23
N PRO A 120 6.50 -14.83 -3.26
CA PRO A 120 5.05 -15.02 -3.20
C PRO A 120 4.65 -16.47 -2.96
N LYS A 121 5.43 -17.44 -3.47
CA LYS A 121 5.16 -18.87 -3.28
C LYS A 121 5.22 -19.30 -1.82
N LEU A 122 6.10 -18.71 -1.02
CA LEU A 122 6.17 -18.96 0.42
C LEU A 122 4.92 -18.45 1.16
N LEU A 123 4.18 -17.53 0.56
CA LEU A 123 2.91 -17.03 1.06
C LEU A 123 1.71 -17.73 0.42
N GLY A 124 1.92 -18.82 -0.33
CA GLY A 124 0.87 -19.57 -1.01
C GLY A 124 0.26 -18.82 -2.20
N ILE A 125 1.00 -17.89 -2.79
CA ILE A 125 0.60 -17.15 -3.99
C ILE A 125 1.39 -17.73 -5.17
N ASP A 126 0.68 -18.36 -6.12
CA ASP A 126 1.26 -18.91 -7.35
C ASP A 126 0.52 -18.32 -8.55
N SER A 127 1.05 -17.23 -9.10
CA SER A 127 0.44 -16.46 -10.16
C SER A 127 1.36 -16.37 -11.38
N GLU A 128 0.80 -16.58 -12.57
CA GLU A 128 1.46 -16.29 -13.84
C GLU A 128 1.56 -14.79 -14.12
N LEU A 129 0.75 -13.98 -13.44
CA LEU A 129 0.70 -12.54 -13.62
C LEU A 129 1.70 -11.85 -12.68
N ARG A 130 2.41 -10.86 -13.22
CA ARG A 130 3.31 -10.02 -12.43
C ARG A 130 2.55 -9.06 -11.51
N SER A 131 1.43 -8.56 -11.98
CA SER A 131 0.61 -7.56 -11.27
C SER A 131 -0.86 -7.77 -11.57
N ILE A 132 -1.69 -7.17 -10.76
CA ILE A 132 -3.11 -7.03 -11.05
C ILE A 132 -3.25 -6.34 -12.42
N SER A 133 -3.92 -7.01 -13.35
CA SER A 133 -4.17 -6.51 -14.70
C SER A 133 -5.63 -6.21 -14.91
N PHE A 134 -5.91 -5.12 -15.60
CA PHE A 134 -7.27 -4.77 -16.00
C PHE A 134 -7.59 -5.35 -17.37
N PRO A 135 -8.85 -5.72 -17.65
CA PRO A 135 -9.27 -6.11 -18.98
C PRO A 135 -8.93 -5.03 -20.02
N LYS A 136 -8.53 -5.46 -21.22
CA LYS A 136 -8.15 -4.55 -22.32
C LYS A 136 -9.18 -3.46 -22.63
N LYS A 137 -10.46 -3.72 -22.35
CA LYS A 137 -11.54 -2.72 -22.51
C LYS A 137 -11.32 -1.46 -21.66
N PHE A 138 -10.48 -1.50 -20.62
CA PHE A 138 -10.15 -0.36 -19.78
C PHE A 138 -8.85 0.35 -20.14
N GLU A 139 -8.00 -0.21 -21.01
CA GLU A 139 -6.70 0.38 -21.38
C GLU A 139 -6.81 1.79 -21.98
N ASN A 140 -7.91 2.08 -22.69
CA ASN A 140 -8.17 3.37 -23.33
C ASN A 140 -9.43 4.05 -22.82
N LEU A 141 -9.91 3.66 -21.64
CA LEU A 141 -11.15 4.19 -21.10
C LEU A 141 -10.96 5.64 -20.63
N LYS A 142 -11.72 6.56 -21.25
CA LYS A 142 -11.79 7.95 -20.79
C LYS A 142 -12.69 8.11 -19.57
N ASP A 143 -13.59 7.18 -19.37
CA ASP A 143 -14.53 7.16 -18.25
C ASP A 143 -13.85 6.56 -17.01
N LYS A 144 -13.37 7.47 -16.13
CA LYS A 144 -12.72 7.11 -14.88
C LYS A 144 -13.69 6.52 -13.87
N ASP A 145 -14.97 6.86 -13.93
CA ASP A 145 -15.99 6.41 -12.99
C ASP A 145 -16.32 4.93 -13.22
N LEU A 146 -16.36 4.52 -14.49
CA LEU A 146 -16.59 3.11 -14.82
C LEU A 146 -15.40 2.24 -14.38
N LEU A 147 -14.15 2.73 -14.55
CA LEU A 147 -12.97 2.04 -14.04
C LEU A 147 -12.98 1.96 -12.51
N ALA A 148 -13.30 3.07 -11.84
CA ALA A 148 -13.39 3.12 -10.39
C ALA A 148 -14.41 2.12 -9.86
N LYS A 149 -15.61 2.08 -10.45
CA LYS A 149 -16.66 1.11 -10.09
C LYS A 149 -16.17 -0.33 -10.24
N TYR A 150 -15.53 -0.66 -11.36
CA TYR A 150 -14.99 -2.00 -11.59
C TYR A 150 -13.94 -2.39 -10.54
N VAL A 151 -13.05 -1.46 -10.17
CA VAL A 151 -12.03 -1.69 -9.13
C VAL A 151 -12.68 -1.88 -7.76
N ILE A 152 -13.69 -1.09 -7.44
CA ILE A 152 -14.45 -1.22 -6.19
C ILE A 152 -15.13 -2.59 -6.11
N ASP A 153 -15.82 -3.01 -7.15
CA ASP A 153 -16.53 -4.30 -7.18
C ASP A 153 -15.55 -5.47 -6.95
N LEU A 154 -14.38 -5.45 -7.61
CA LEU A 154 -13.34 -6.47 -7.41
C LEU A 154 -12.68 -6.39 -6.03
N GLY A 155 -12.48 -5.18 -5.52
CA GLY A 155 -11.94 -4.98 -4.17
C GLY A 155 -12.89 -5.51 -3.10
N CYS A 156 -14.17 -5.19 -3.18
CA CYS A 156 -15.21 -5.70 -2.27
C CYS A 156 -15.33 -7.23 -2.34
N SER A 157 -15.30 -7.79 -3.55
CA SER A 157 -15.29 -9.26 -3.76
C SER A 157 -14.10 -9.90 -3.05
N ALA A 158 -12.90 -9.37 -3.23
CA ALA A 158 -11.69 -9.88 -2.57
C ALA A 158 -11.74 -9.74 -1.03
N LEU A 159 -12.27 -8.63 -0.52
CA LEU A 159 -12.48 -8.41 0.92
C LEU A 159 -13.54 -9.34 1.53
N SER A 160 -14.46 -9.85 0.70
CA SER A 160 -15.44 -10.89 1.06
C SER A 160 -14.89 -12.31 0.98
N GLY A 161 -13.61 -12.48 0.62
CA GLY A 161 -12.93 -13.78 0.56
C GLY A 161 -12.90 -14.43 -0.83
N ASP A 162 -13.44 -13.79 -1.87
CA ASP A 162 -13.41 -14.34 -3.23
C ASP A 162 -11.97 -14.38 -3.75
N LYS A 163 -11.55 -15.58 -4.15
CA LYS A 163 -10.17 -15.85 -4.59
C LYS A 163 -9.88 -15.25 -5.96
N GLY A 164 -8.65 -14.81 -6.16
CA GLY A 164 -8.18 -14.24 -7.42
C GLY A 164 -7.05 -13.24 -7.19
N MET A 165 -6.61 -12.58 -8.24
CA MET A 165 -5.43 -11.72 -8.18
C MET A 165 -5.57 -10.52 -7.23
N PHE A 166 -6.78 -9.99 -7.02
CA PHE A 166 -7.03 -8.93 -6.03
C PHE A 166 -6.91 -9.47 -4.61
N TYR A 167 -7.48 -10.64 -4.34
CA TYR A 167 -7.34 -11.34 -3.07
C TYR A 167 -5.86 -11.63 -2.78
N ASP A 168 -5.12 -12.19 -3.74
CA ASP A 168 -3.69 -12.47 -3.60
C ASP A 168 -2.87 -11.21 -3.35
N GLY A 169 -3.21 -10.10 -4.02
CA GLY A 169 -2.61 -8.80 -3.80
C GLY A 169 -2.84 -8.27 -2.38
N LEU A 170 -4.06 -8.43 -1.84
CA LEU A 170 -4.39 -8.08 -0.45
C LEU A 170 -3.64 -8.96 0.54
N VAL A 171 -3.67 -10.29 0.34
CA VAL A 171 -2.92 -11.23 1.19
C VAL A 171 -1.45 -10.84 1.22
N TYR A 172 -0.84 -10.59 0.06
CA TYR A 172 0.57 -10.26 -0.03
C TYR A 172 0.89 -8.97 0.74
N SER A 173 0.25 -7.88 0.37
CA SER A 173 0.55 -6.56 0.96
C SER A 173 0.28 -6.51 2.45
N ALA A 174 -0.88 -7.01 2.89
CA ALA A 174 -1.27 -7.01 4.30
C ALA A 174 -0.34 -7.90 5.14
N SER A 175 0.13 -9.03 4.60
CA SER A 175 1.09 -9.90 5.30
C SER A 175 2.42 -9.21 5.56
N LEU A 176 2.94 -8.46 4.58
CA LEU A 176 4.19 -7.71 4.75
C LEU A 176 4.04 -6.62 5.81
N ILE A 177 2.90 -5.91 5.81
CA ILE A 177 2.59 -4.86 6.77
C ILE A 177 2.45 -5.46 8.17
N LEU A 178 1.67 -6.53 8.31
CA LEU A 178 1.45 -7.21 9.59
C LEU A 178 2.76 -7.71 10.21
N TRP A 179 3.64 -8.30 9.38
CA TRP A 179 4.97 -8.72 9.81
C TRP A 179 5.83 -7.52 10.24
N HIS A 180 5.85 -6.44 9.47
CA HIS A 180 6.60 -5.21 9.81
C HIS A 180 6.16 -4.62 11.15
N LEU A 181 4.86 -4.59 11.41
CA LEU A 181 4.27 -4.08 12.65
C LEU A 181 4.40 -5.07 13.82
N ARG A 182 5.13 -6.19 13.64
CA ARG A 182 5.31 -7.24 14.67
C ARG A 182 4.02 -7.93 15.10
N GLY A 183 2.99 -7.86 14.27
CA GLY A 183 1.73 -8.60 14.46
C GLY A 183 1.86 -10.11 14.16
N SER A 184 2.98 -10.54 13.54
CA SER A 184 3.30 -11.95 13.28
C SER A 184 4.79 -12.19 13.35
N GLN A 185 5.19 -13.42 13.75
CA GLN A 185 6.60 -13.82 13.83
C GLN A 185 7.19 -14.15 12.45
N THR A 186 6.39 -14.66 11.54
CA THR A 186 6.84 -15.06 10.19
C THR A 186 5.87 -14.56 9.12
N LEU A 187 6.38 -14.39 7.90
CA LEU A 187 5.56 -13.99 6.76
C LEU A 187 4.47 -15.05 6.41
N PRO A 188 4.75 -16.35 6.38
CA PRO A 188 3.70 -17.36 6.16
C PRO A 188 2.58 -17.28 7.19
N LEU A 189 2.90 -17.14 8.48
CA LEU A 189 1.89 -16.98 9.53
C LEU A 189 1.09 -15.70 9.34
N ALA A 190 1.73 -14.60 8.96
CA ALA A 190 1.03 -13.35 8.61
C ALA A 190 0.04 -13.58 7.47
N ALA A 191 0.44 -14.34 6.44
CA ALA A 191 -0.44 -14.64 5.31
C ALA A 191 -1.65 -15.49 5.71
N GLU A 192 -1.48 -16.45 6.61
CA GLU A 192 -2.58 -17.23 7.17
C GLU A 192 -3.57 -16.36 7.97
N MET A 193 -3.05 -15.46 8.80
CA MET A 193 -3.87 -14.51 9.56
C MET A 193 -4.69 -13.60 8.65
N VAL A 194 -4.06 -13.06 7.59
CA VAL A 194 -4.75 -12.22 6.60
C VAL A 194 -5.82 -13.01 5.84
N ARG A 195 -5.51 -14.23 5.39
CA ARG A 195 -6.51 -15.10 4.74
C ARG A 195 -7.70 -15.36 5.65
N SER A 196 -7.44 -15.71 6.91
CA SER A 196 -8.52 -15.93 7.88
C SER A 196 -9.43 -14.71 8.04
N ALA A 197 -8.85 -13.50 8.04
CA ALA A 197 -9.63 -12.27 8.11
C ALA A 197 -10.48 -12.04 6.85
N LEU A 198 -9.91 -12.24 5.66
CA LEU A 198 -10.63 -12.11 4.39
C LEU A 198 -11.73 -13.17 4.25
N ASP A 199 -11.39 -14.44 4.50
CA ASP A 199 -12.29 -15.58 4.33
C ASP A 199 -13.47 -15.55 5.32
N SER A 200 -13.31 -14.87 6.46
CA SER A 200 -14.40 -14.65 7.41
C SER A 200 -15.32 -13.46 7.07
N GLY A 201 -14.99 -12.68 6.04
CA GLY A 201 -15.70 -11.46 5.66
C GLY A 201 -15.51 -10.28 6.63
N LYS A 202 -14.73 -10.44 7.70
CA LYS A 202 -14.50 -9.37 8.71
C LYS A 202 -13.75 -8.16 8.17
N ALA A 203 -13.11 -8.30 7.01
CA ALA A 203 -12.38 -7.21 6.37
C ALA A 203 -13.30 -6.25 5.60
N LEU A 204 -14.56 -6.60 5.38
CA LEU A 204 -15.54 -5.80 4.65
C LEU A 204 -16.45 -4.96 5.56
N VAL A 205 -16.42 -5.18 6.86
CA VAL A 205 -17.32 -4.54 7.85
C VAL A 205 -16.86 -3.14 8.23
#